data_d7aad9c17d70fe977d0f4fc37af72b2c
#
_entry.id   d7aad9c17d70fe977d0f4fc37af72b2c
#
_cell.length_a   1.000
_cell.length_b   1.000
_cell.length_c   1.000
_cell.angle_alpha   90.00
_cell.angle_beta   90.00
_cell.angle_gamma   90.00
#
_symmetry.space_group_name_H-M   'P 1'
#
loop_
_entity.id
_entity.type
_entity.pdbx_description
1 polymer ?
#
loop_
_entity_poly.entity_id
_entity_poly.type
_entity_poly.pdbx_seq_one_letter_code
_entity_poly.pdbx_strand_id
1 'polypeptide(L)'
;MPPLDRADPGPDAVLNDETRYWRENGYLKLPNFFPHEVLDAYVEDCVAQGIAPHGWSDPCPFTHQPLMRDIACYRPLMDKIEMLIGTPMGLNLALTGWRSTTRTWHQDDYLNPPYINCHYAAVWIALEDIDPDCGMFEFVPGSHKWPLTRGAKIQSLLPSETRFEPDWPVQAEKIITGLLDRKIEESGIPIKSFQARKGDALIWHGRLAHRGSIPKNKELERRSLIAHYSAIVKRKDLPRLKRHRDQGWYFLLENSKED
;
A
#
# COMPACT_ATOMS: atom_id res chain seq x y z
N MET A 1 2.64 19.33 -13.93
CA MET A 1 2.94 18.06 -13.26
C MET A 1 4.33 18.19 -12.70
N PRO A 2 4.60 18.05 -11.40
CA PRO A 2 5.97 17.84 -10.99
C PRO A 2 6.40 16.57 -11.73
N PRO A 3 7.59 16.52 -12.34
CA PRO A 3 8.08 15.30 -12.91
C PRO A 3 7.89 14.21 -11.85
N LEU A 4 7.45 13.03 -12.25
CA LEU A 4 7.57 11.82 -11.44
C LEU A 4 8.99 11.88 -10.97
N ASP A 5 9.18 12.19 -9.69
CA ASP A 5 10.49 12.64 -9.20
C ASP A 5 11.43 11.49 -9.47
N ARG A 6 12.54 11.79 -10.04
CA ARG A 6 13.52 10.89 -10.59
C ARG A 6 14.15 10.01 -9.51
N ALA A 7 13.44 8.98 -9.08
CA ALA A 7 14.06 7.69 -8.86
C ALA A 7 14.34 7.03 -10.23
N ASP A 8 14.38 7.87 -11.26
CA ASP A 8 14.72 7.47 -12.60
C ASP A 8 16.24 7.40 -12.67
N PRO A 9 16.85 6.22 -12.86
CA PRO A 9 18.29 6.10 -13.04
C PRO A 9 18.80 6.86 -14.27
N GLY A 10 17.98 7.71 -14.86
CA GLY A 10 18.30 8.48 -16.06
C GLY A 10 18.08 7.68 -17.34
N PRO A 11 18.11 8.38 -18.50
CA PRO A 11 17.83 7.76 -19.80
C PRO A 11 18.82 6.65 -20.20
N ASP A 12 20.02 6.65 -19.62
CA ASP A 12 21.12 5.72 -19.95
C ASP A 12 21.15 4.45 -19.06
N ALA A 13 20.30 4.34 -18.05
CA ALA A 13 20.28 3.17 -17.22
C ALA A 13 19.59 2.01 -17.95
N VAL A 14 20.25 0.89 -18.04
CA VAL A 14 19.67 -0.37 -18.55
C VAL A 14 18.67 -0.87 -17.52
N LEU A 15 17.39 -0.55 -17.75
CA LEU A 15 16.30 -1.04 -16.92
C LEU A 15 16.03 -2.50 -17.22
N ASN A 16 15.88 -3.32 -16.17
CA ASN A 16 15.34 -4.66 -16.37
C ASN A 16 13.85 -4.60 -16.74
N ASP A 17 13.29 -5.72 -17.18
CA ASP A 17 11.90 -5.78 -17.64
C ASP A 17 10.89 -5.44 -16.56
N GLU A 18 11.14 -5.85 -15.32
CA GLU A 18 10.26 -5.53 -14.18
C GLU A 18 10.21 -4.02 -13.90
N THR A 19 11.35 -3.33 -13.93
CA THR A 19 11.41 -1.89 -13.71
C THR A 19 10.76 -1.13 -14.87
N ARG A 20 10.94 -1.59 -16.14
CA ARG A 20 10.22 -1.03 -17.29
C ARG A 20 8.71 -1.19 -17.13
N TYR A 21 8.27 -2.41 -16.80
CA TYR A 21 6.85 -2.70 -16.57
C TYR A 21 6.25 -1.83 -15.44
N TRP A 22 6.97 -1.70 -14.32
CA TRP A 22 6.59 -0.83 -13.21
C TRP A 22 6.40 0.63 -13.62
N ARG A 23 7.35 1.18 -14.35
CA ARG A 23 7.27 2.58 -14.82
C ARG A 23 6.11 2.81 -15.78
N GLU A 24 5.80 1.82 -16.58
CA GLU A 24 4.69 1.91 -17.52
C GLU A 24 3.34 1.75 -16.83
N ASN A 25 3.21 0.77 -15.97
CA ASN A 25 1.94 0.30 -15.43
C ASN A 25 1.65 0.74 -13.99
N GLY A 26 2.66 1.06 -13.18
CA GLY A 26 2.53 1.48 -11.78
C GLY A 26 2.24 0.35 -10.80
N TYR A 27 2.41 -0.90 -11.21
CA TYR A 27 2.29 -2.08 -10.36
C TYR A 27 3.18 -3.21 -10.86
N LEU A 28 3.46 -4.17 -9.95
CA LEU A 28 4.15 -5.42 -10.27
C LEU A 28 3.50 -6.57 -9.52
N LYS A 29 3.17 -7.66 -10.21
CA LYS A 29 2.68 -8.90 -9.60
C LYS A 29 3.84 -9.84 -9.34
N LEU A 30 3.86 -10.45 -8.18
CA LEU A 30 4.85 -11.43 -7.73
C LEU A 30 4.12 -12.73 -7.39
N PRO A 31 3.99 -13.67 -8.35
CA PRO A 31 3.29 -14.92 -8.11
C PRO A 31 4.15 -15.86 -7.24
N ASN A 32 3.50 -16.58 -6.30
CA ASN A 32 4.12 -17.55 -5.39
C ASN A 32 5.42 -17.03 -4.76
N PHE A 33 5.37 -15.79 -4.24
CA PHE A 33 6.56 -15.06 -3.81
C PHE A 33 6.93 -15.34 -2.35
N PHE A 34 5.93 -15.55 -1.50
CA PHE A 34 6.14 -15.81 -0.08
C PHE A 34 6.09 -17.29 0.25
N PRO A 35 7.00 -17.80 1.10
CA PRO A 35 6.87 -19.14 1.69
C PRO A 35 5.55 -19.25 2.47
N HIS A 36 4.80 -20.32 2.24
CA HIS A 36 3.50 -20.50 2.89
C HIS A 36 3.60 -20.61 4.41
N GLU A 37 4.67 -21.21 4.90
CA GLU A 37 4.91 -21.45 6.34
C GLU A 37 4.96 -20.13 7.13
N VAL A 38 5.55 -19.09 6.55
CA VAL A 38 5.64 -17.76 7.19
C VAL A 38 4.26 -17.10 7.25
N LEU A 39 3.46 -17.29 6.20
CA LEU A 39 2.09 -16.76 6.14
C LEU A 39 1.17 -17.50 7.10
N ASP A 40 1.29 -18.83 7.19
CA ASP A 40 0.51 -19.66 8.10
C ASP A 40 0.78 -19.31 9.56
N ALA A 41 2.03 -19.19 9.94
CA ALA A 41 2.42 -18.80 11.29
C ALA A 41 1.80 -17.46 11.70
N TYR A 42 1.76 -16.50 10.78
CA TYR A 42 1.12 -15.20 11.05
C TYR A 42 -0.41 -15.30 11.16
N VAL A 43 -1.06 -16.08 10.29
CA VAL A 43 -2.52 -16.29 10.34
C VAL A 43 -2.91 -17.02 11.63
N GLU A 44 -2.18 -18.04 12.02
CA GLU A 44 -2.41 -18.78 13.27
C GLU A 44 -2.27 -17.86 14.50
N ASP A 45 -1.26 -17.01 14.52
CA ASP A 45 -1.06 -16.02 15.58
C ASP A 45 -2.20 -15.02 15.66
N CYS A 46 -2.69 -14.50 14.52
CA CYS A 46 -3.86 -13.61 14.47
C CYS A 46 -5.12 -14.29 15.03
N VAL A 47 -5.33 -15.55 14.72
CA VAL A 47 -6.47 -16.34 15.25
C VAL A 47 -6.32 -16.54 16.76
N ALA A 48 -5.14 -16.95 17.20
CA ALA A 48 -4.86 -17.19 18.62
C ALA A 48 -5.02 -15.93 19.49
N GLN A 49 -4.71 -14.77 18.94
CA GLN A 49 -4.88 -13.48 19.63
C GLN A 49 -6.29 -12.89 19.50
N GLY A 50 -7.20 -13.54 18.77
CA GLY A 50 -8.58 -13.08 18.58
C GLY A 50 -8.71 -11.81 17.73
N ILE A 51 -7.73 -11.54 16.87
CA ILE A 51 -7.69 -10.35 16.01
C ILE A 51 -8.58 -10.52 14.79
N ALA A 52 -8.73 -11.74 14.32
CA ALA A 52 -9.59 -12.08 13.20
C ALA A 52 -11.09 -11.99 13.59
N PRO A 53 -11.97 -11.57 12.69
CA PRO A 53 -11.74 -11.09 11.32
C PRO A 53 -11.55 -9.57 11.21
N HIS A 54 -11.46 -8.84 12.33
CA HIS A 54 -11.57 -7.38 12.38
C HIS A 54 -10.24 -6.65 12.14
N GLY A 55 -9.12 -7.38 12.16
CA GLY A 55 -7.79 -6.79 12.09
C GLY A 55 -7.32 -6.19 13.42
N TRP A 56 -6.16 -5.59 13.40
CA TRP A 56 -5.55 -4.96 14.56
C TRP A 56 -6.23 -3.64 14.90
N SER A 57 -6.54 -3.41 16.17
CA SER A 57 -7.03 -2.11 16.65
C SER A 57 -5.91 -1.08 16.76
N ASP A 58 -4.67 -1.51 16.92
CA ASP A 58 -3.48 -0.67 16.90
C ASP A 58 -3.21 -0.18 15.47
N PRO A 59 -2.97 1.12 15.25
CA PRO A 59 -2.62 1.65 13.93
C PRO A 59 -1.23 1.22 13.45
N CYS A 60 -0.34 0.73 14.33
CA CYS A 60 1.02 0.36 14.02
C CYS A 60 1.44 -1.01 14.62
N PRO A 61 0.67 -2.08 14.35
CA PRO A 61 0.90 -3.39 14.98
C PRO A 61 2.28 -3.97 14.65
N PHE A 62 2.87 -3.61 13.52
CA PHE A 62 4.20 -4.06 13.11
C PHE A 62 5.31 -3.63 14.09
N THR A 63 5.09 -2.65 14.96
CA THR A 63 6.09 -2.21 15.95
C THR A 63 6.31 -3.24 17.05
N HIS A 64 5.31 -4.06 17.35
CA HIS A 64 5.35 -5.10 18.40
C HIS A 64 4.92 -6.51 17.92
N GLN A 65 4.65 -6.68 16.61
CA GLN A 65 4.27 -7.97 16.03
C GLN A 65 5.40 -8.52 15.14
N PRO A 66 6.27 -9.40 15.67
CA PRO A 66 7.42 -9.90 14.93
C PRO A 66 7.03 -10.73 13.69
N LEU A 67 5.97 -11.55 13.77
CA LEU A 67 5.51 -12.34 12.62
C LEU A 67 4.98 -11.47 11.47
N MET A 68 4.34 -10.35 11.79
CA MET A 68 3.97 -9.37 10.77
C MET A 68 5.22 -8.76 10.11
N ARG A 69 6.28 -8.47 10.89
CA ARG A 69 7.56 -7.97 10.35
C ARG A 69 8.28 -9.02 9.51
N ASP A 70 8.20 -10.30 9.87
CA ASP A 70 8.80 -11.40 9.09
C ASP A 70 8.26 -11.40 7.64
N ILE A 71 6.99 -11.02 7.46
CA ILE A 71 6.37 -10.86 6.14
C ILE A 71 6.68 -9.48 5.55
N ALA A 72 6.33 -8.40 6.25
CA ALA A 72 6.39 -7.05 5.71
C ALA A 72 7.82 -6.53 5.53
N CYS A 73 8.80 -7.03 6.30
CA CYS A 73 10.21 -6.69 6.14
C CYS A 73 11.01 -7.79 5.42
N TYR A 74 10.36 -8.79 4.81
CA TYR A 74 11.00 -9.88 4.09
C TYR A 74 12.03 -9.37 3.10
N ARG A 75 13.31 -9.82 3.22
CA ARG A 75 14.41 -9.21 2.46
C ARG A 75 14.19 -9.25 0.94
N PRO A 76 13.75 -10.37 0.34
CA PRO A 76 13.46 -10.39 -1.10
C PRO A 76 12.38 -9.38 -1.53
N LEU A 77 11.36 -9.12 -0.68
CA LEU A 77 10.36 -8.09 -0.95
C LEU A 77 10.98 -6.69 -0.91
N MET A 78 11.78 -6.43 0.13
CA MET A 78 12.46 -5.14 0.27
C MET A 78 13.39 -4.86 -0.91
N ASP A 79 14.15 -5.88 -1.38
CA ASP A 79 15.01 -5.77 -2.55
C ASP A 79 14.21 -5.40 -3.82
N LYS A 80 13.02 -6.00 -3.98
CA LYS A 80 12.12 -5.64 -5.10
C LYS A 80 11.64 -4.20 -5.01
N ILE A 81 11.15 -3.77 -3.85
CA ILE A 81 10.64 -2.40 -3.66
C ILE A 81 11.77 -1.38 -3.83
N GLU A 82 12.94 -1.64 -3.25
CA GLU A 82 14.12 -0.77 -3.35
C GLU A 82 14.63 -0.66 -4.80
N MET A 83 14.60 -1.76 -5.55
CA MET A 83 14.91 -1.76 -6.99
C MET A 83 13.91 -0.91 -7.79
N LEU A 84 12.60 -1.06 -7.52
CA LEU A 84 11.55 -0.34 -8.25
C LEU A 84 11.56 1.18 -7.96
N ILE A 85 11.83 1.57 -6.73
CA ILE A 85 11.84 2.97 -6.27
C ILE A 85 13.22 3.62 -6.44
N GLY A 86 14.31 2.82 -6.42
CA GLY A 86 15.67 3.29 -6.62
C GLY A 86 16.35 3.85 -5.36
N THR A 87 15.84 3.53 -4.15
CA THR A 87 16.40 3.99 -2.88
C THR A 87 16.01 3.06 -1.75
N PRO A 88 16.80 3.01 -0.64
CA PRO A 88 16.43 2.24 0.54
C PRO A 88 15.06 2.64 1.11
N MET A 89 14.25 1.64 1.42
CA MET A 89 12.88 1.80 1.87
C MET A 89 12.68 1.27 3.29
N GLY A 90 11.71 1.84 4.00
CA GLY A 90 11.31 1.40 5.33
C GLY A 90 9.80 1.21 5.41
N LEU A 91 9.36 0.17 6.11
CA LEU A 91 7.95 -0.07 6.43
C LEU A 91 7.44 1.05 7.34
N ASN A 92 6.35 1.71 6.97
CA ASN A 92 5.76 2.80 7.74
C ASN A 92 4.30 2.57 8.14
N LEU A 93 3.64 1.60 7.53
CA LEU A 93 2.27 1.19 7.88
C LEU A 93 2.05 -0.26 7.47
N ALA A 94 1.37 -1.03 8.30
CA ALA A 94 0.91 -2.36 7.94
C ALA A 94 -0.51 -2.59 8.46
N LEU A 95 -1.36 -3.15 7.62
CA LEU A 95 -2.77 -3.39 7.87
C LEU A 95 -3.10 -4.84 7.55
N THR A 96 -3.78 -5.52 8.46
CA THR A 96 -4.32 -6.84 8.19
C THR A 96 -5.82 -6.72 7.95
N GLY A 97 -6.26 -7.14 6.78
CA GLY A 97 -7.67 -7.15 6.42
C GLY A 97 -8.14 -8.56 6.07
N TRP A 98 -9.19 -9.03 6.75
CA TRP A 98 -9.79 -10.34 6.51
C TRP A 98 -11.13 -10.25 5.78
N ARG A 99 -11.53 -9.02 5.45
CA ARG A 99 -12.68 -8.71 4.60
C ARG A 99 -12.37 -7.51 3.72
N SER A 100 -13.08 -7.35 2.62
CA SER A 100 -12.94 -6.16 1.80
C SER A 100 -13.29 -4.91 2.61
N THR A 101 -12.40 -3.91 2.58
CA THR A 101 -12.67 -2.61 3.22
C THR A 101 -13.73 -1.81 2.47
N THR A 102 -14.11 -2.24 1.26
CA THR A 102 -14.98 -1.49 0.35
C THR A 102 -14.55 -0.04 0.13
N ARG A 103 -13.27 0.26 0.41
CA ARG A 103 -12.73 1.59 0.24
C ARG A 103 -12.81 1.99 -1.23
N THR A 104 -13.33 3.16 -1.49
CA THR A 104 -13.57 3.71 -2.81
C THR A 104 -12.28 4.06 -3.56
N TRP A 105 -12.37 4.50 -4.82
CA TRP A 105 -11.20 4.88 -5.62
C TRP A 105 -10.37 5.97 -4.95
N HIS A 106 -9.08 5.70 -4.79
CA HIS A 106 -8.11 6.64 -4.23
C HIS A 106 -6.69 6.39 -4.77
N GLN A 107 -5.81 7.32 -4.46
CA GLN A 107 -4.35 7.24 -4.63
C GLN A 107 -3.76 7.49 -3.24
N ASP A 108 -2.95 6.60 -2.68
CA ASP A 108 -2.44 6.74 -1.31
C ASP A 108 -1.63 8.02 -1.09
N ASP A 109 -0.91 8.46 -2.13
CA ASP A 109 0.08 9.56 -2.03
C ASP A 109 -0.53 10.92 -1.68
N TYR A 110 -1.87 11.09 -1.75
CA TYR A 110 -2.51 12.33 -1.33
C TYR A 110 -2.42 12.58 0.18
N LEU A 111 -2.29 11.52 0.98
CA LEU A 111 -2.13 11.59 2.43
C LEU A 111 -0.68 11.83 2.86
N ASN A 112 0.27 11.59 1.96
CA ASN A 112 1.68 11.75 2.27
C ASN A 112 2.12 13.22 2.24
N PRO A 113 3.07 13.63 3.09
CA PRO A 113 3.74 14.92 2.95
C PRO A 113 4.31 15.10 1.53
N PRO A 114 4.25 16.32 0.96
CA PRO A 114 4.68 16.56 -0.42
C PRO A 114 6.12 16.14 -0.74
N TYR A 115 7.00 16.12 0.25
CA TYR A 115 8.41 15.73 0.09
C TYR A 115 8.62 14.22 -0.06
N ILE A 116 7.63 13.38 0.27
CA ILE A 116 7.66 11.94 0.00
C ILE A 116 7.55 11.69 -1.51
N ASN A 117 6.61 12.41 -2.15
CA ASN A 117 6.38 12.36 -3.59
C ASN A 117 6.25 10.91 -4.12
N CYS A 118 7.03 10.52 -5.13
CA CYS A 118 6.99 9.18 -5.72
C CYS A 118 7.80 8.11 -4.95
N HIS A 119 8.42 8.49 -3.83
CA HIS A 119 9.22 7.58 -3.01
C HIS A 119 8.35 6.81 -2.01
N TYR A 120 7.25 6.25 -2.52
CA TYR A 120 6.27 5.51 -1.74
C TYR A 120 5.70 4.36 -2.58
N ALA A 121 5.64 3.20 -1.99
CA ALA A 121 5.00 2.03 -2.58
C ALA A 121 4.22 1.27 -1.52
N ALA A 122 3.25 0.49 -1.95
CA ALA A 122 2.55 -0.41 -1.06
C ALA A 122 2.48 -1.82 -1.67
N VAL A 123 2.22 -2.80 -0.82
CA VAL A 123 2.16 -4.21 -1.20
C VAL A 123 0.92 -4.84 -0.60
N TRP A 124 0.18 -5.54 -1.42
CA TRP A 124 -0.90 -6.42 -1.01
C TRP A 124 -0.41 -7.87 -1.08
N ILE A 125 -0.51 -8.62 0.02
CA ILE A 125 0.00 -9.98 0.17
C ILE A 125 -1.17 -10.90 0.47
N ALA A 126 -1.35 -11.95 -0.34
CA ALA A 126 -2.39 -12.93 -0.15
C ALA A 126 -1.98 -13.94 0.94
N LEU A 127 -2.75 -14.00 2.01
CA LEU A 127 -2.58 -14.97 3.09
C LEU A 127 -3.37 -16.26 2.85
N GLU A 128 -4.23 -16.27 1.83
CA GLU A 128 -5.05 -17.39 1.36
C GLU A 128 -5.31 -17.27 -0.14
N ASP A 129 -5.94 -18.29 -0.73
CA ASP A 129 -6.48 -18.18 -2.09
C ASP A 129 -7.69 -17.25 -2.08
N ILE A 130 -7.69 -16.23 -2.93
CA ILE A 130 -8.71 -15.18 -2.93
C ILE A 130 -9.88 -15.54 -3.81
N ASP A 131 -11.05 -15.65 -3.19
CA ASP A 131 -12.32 -15.86 -3.91
C ASP A 131 -12.70 -14.60 -4.70
N PRO A 132 -13.06 -14.69 -5.98
CA PRO A 132 -13.41 -13.52 -6.79
C PRO A 132 -14.65 -12.76 -6.29
N ASP A 133 -15.51 -13.39 -5.48
CA ASP A 133 -16.72 -12.78 -4.95
C ASP A 133 -16.54 -12.10 -3.57
N CYS A 134 -15.32 -12.17 -2.97
CA CYS A 134 -15.01 -11.57 -1.69
C CYS A 134 -14.74 -10.05 -1.73
N GLY A 135 -14.78 -9.42 -2.90
CA GLY A 135 -14.43 -8.01 -3.09
C GLY A 135 -12.93 -7.82 -3.30
N MET A 136 -12.45 -8.15 -4.49
CA MET A 136 -11.03 -8.11 -4.86
C MET A 136 -10.42 -6.70 -4.79
N PHE A 137 -9.10 -6.65 -4.73
CA PHE A 137 -8.34 -5.44 -4.97
C PHE A 137 -8.39 -5.08 -6.46
N GLU A 138 -8.89 -3.89 -6.78
CA GLU A 138 -9.01 -3.37 -8.14
C GLU A 138 -8.14 -2.14 -8.35
N PHE A 139 -7.62 -1.99 -9.56
CA PHE A 139 -6.73 -0.88 -9.91
C PHE A 139 -6.78 -0.55 -11.41
N VAL A 140 -6.33 0.65 -11.75
CA VAL A 140 -6.25 1.14 -13.13
C VAL A 140 -4.78 1.22 -13.55
N PRO A 141 -4.30 0.34 -14.46
CA PRO A 141 -2.92 0.36 -14.95
C PRO A 141 -2.52 1.72 -15.52
N GLY A 142 -1.31 2.19 -15.22
CA GLY A 142 -0.81 3.46 -15.74
C GLY A 142 -1.36 4.72 -15.06
N SER A 143 -2.38 4.60 -14.19
CA SER A 143 -3.01 5.74 -13.51
C SER A 143 -2.08 6.48 -12.52
N HIS A 144 -0.96 5.88 -12.13
CA HIS A 144 0.07 6.56 -11.33
C HIS A 144 0.71 7.76 -12.06
N LYS A 145 0.57 7.83 -13.39
CA LYS A 145 1.00 8.96 -14.22
C LYS A 145 -0.02 10.11 -14.24
N TRP A 146 -1.22 9.89 -13.72
CA TRP A 146 -2.23 10.93 -13.64
C TRP A 146 -1.82 12.03 -12.66
N PRO A 147 -2.31 13.27 -12.86
CA PRO A 147 -2.08 14.33 -11.88
C PRO A 147 -2.58 13.95 -10.50
N LEU A 148 -1.71 14.06 -9.50
CA LEU A 148 -2.09 13.89 -8.10
C LEU A 148 -2.73 15.16 -7.57
N THR A 149 -3.93 15.05 -7.01
CA THR A 149 -4.51 16.13 -6.20
C THR A 149 -3.93 16.04 -4.79
N ARG A 150 -3.10 17.02 -4.41
CA ARG A 150 -2.44 17.05 -3.11
C ARG A 150 -3.44 17.19 -1.96
N GLY A 151 -3.13 16.56 -0.82
CA GLY A 151 -3.97 16.59 0.38
C GLY A 151 -4.34 18.00 0.82
N ALA A 152 -3.40 18.94 0.84
CA ALA A 152 -3.67 20.34 1.17
C ALA A 152 -4.71 21.00 0.23
N LYS A 153 -4.70 20.64 -1.07
CA LYS A 153 -5.74 21.13 -2.01
C LYS A 153 -7.09 20.51 -1.72
N ILE A 154 -7.15 19.21 -1.47
CA ILE A 154 -8.39 18.51 -1.12
C ILE A 154 -8.94 19.08 0.19
N GLN A 155 -8.10 19.21 1.20
CA GLN A 155 -8.44 19.79 2.49
C GLN A 155 -9.00 21.20 2.37
N SER A 156 -8.47 22.02 1.44
CA SER A 156 -9.01 23.38 1.16
C SER A 156 -10.40 23.38 0.55
N LEU A 157 -10.87 22.26 -0.01
CA LEU A 157 -12.23 22.12 -0.58
C LEU A 157 -13.27 21.66 0.46
N LEU A 158 -12.81 21.24 1.65
CA LEU A 158 -13.70 20.88 2.75
C LEU A 158 -14.28 22.11 3.43
N PRO A 159 -15.46 22.01 4.06
CA PRO A 159 -16.00 23.05 4.93
C PRO A 159 -14.98 23.47 6.00
N SER A 160 -15.02 24.74 6.41
CA SER A 160 -14.07 25.31 7.39
C SER A 160 -14.07 24.58 8.72
N GLU A 161 -15.24 24.10 9.14
CA GLU A 161 -15.48 23.38 10.41
C GLU A 161 -14.89 21.97 10.42
N THR A 162 -14.70 21.33 9.28
CA THR A 162 -14.20 19.96 9.19
C THR A 162 -12.76 19.87 8.64
N ARG A 163 -12.31 20.96 8.05
CA ARG A 163 -11.02 21.01 7.32
C ARG A 163 -9.82 20.63 8.15
N PHE A 164 -9.81 20.96 9.45
CA PHE A 164 -8.69 20.76 10.35
C PHE A 164 -8.96 19.67 11.39
N GLU A 165 -10.11 18.99 11.30
CA GLU A 165 -10.40 17.86 12.20
C GLU A 165 -9.51 16.66 11.85
N PRO A 166 -9.16 15.81 12.83
CA PRO A 166 -8.30 14.64 12.60
C PRO A 166 -8.84 13.67 11.54
N ASP A 167 -10.17 13.60 11.36
CA ASP A 167 -10.85 12.75 10.41
C ASP A 167 -11.05 13.38 9.01
N TRP A 168 -10.44 14.54 8.75
CA TRP A 168 -10.54 15.20 7.44
C TRP A 168 -10.25 14.27 6.24
N PRO A 169 -9.36 13.24 6.35
CA PRO A 169 -9.14 12.32 5.24
C PRO A 169 -10.39 11.51 4.86
N VAL A 170 -11.23 11.15 5.85
CA VAL A 170 -12.50 10.45 5.63
C VAL A 170 -13.49 11.36 4.91
N GLN A 171 -13.56 12.64 5.34
CA GLN A 171 -14.42 13.65 4.69
C GLN A 171 -13.96 13.93 3.25
N ALA A 172 -12.64 13.92 3.02
CA ALA A 172 -12.03 14.15 1.72
C ALA A 172 -12.26 13.01 0.72
N GLU A 173 -12.51 11.79 1.20
CA GLU A 173 -12.59 10.60 0.35
C GLU A 173 -13.67 10.73 -0.73
N LYS A 174 -14.83 11.32 -0.41
CA LYS A 174 -15.91 11.57 -1.39
C LYS A 174 -15.46 12.46 -2.54
N ILE A 175 -14.64 13.48 -2.24
CA ILE A 175 -14.12 14.42 -3.25
C ILE A 175 -13.15 13.68 -4.17
N ILE A 176 -12.23 12.90 -3.58
CA ILE A 176 -11.20 12.14 -4.31
C ILE A 176 -11.86 11.09 -5.20
N THR A 177 -12.82 10.33 -4.65
CA THR A 177 -13.56 9.31 -5.38
C THR A 177 -14.26 9.91 -6.59
N GLY A 178 -14.99 11.00 -6.43
CA GLY A 178 -15.69 11.64 -7.55
C GLY A 178 -14.76 12.23 -8.62
N LEU A 179 -13.53 12.62 -8.26
CA LEU A 179 -12.50 13.03 -9.22
C LEU A 179 -11.94 11.84 -9.98
N LEU A 180 -11.67 10.72 -9.29
CA LEU A 180 -11.11 9.53 -9.89
C LEU A 180 -12.13 8.76 -10.73
N ASP A 181 -13.38 8.65 -10.30
CA ASP A 181 -14.46 8.03 -11.09
C ASP A 181 -14.54 8.65 -12.47
N ARG A 182 -14.65 9.98 -12.53
CA ARG A 182 -14.66 10.72 -13.82
C ARG A 182 -13.41 10.47 -14.63
N LYS A 183 -12.23 10.48 -13.99
CA LYS A 183 -10.95 10.26 -14.68
C LYS A 183 -10.81 8.85 -15.22
N ILE A 184 -11.32 7.86 -14.51
CA ILE A 184 -11.33 6.44 -14.95
C ILE A 184 -12.23 6.31 -16.18
N GLU A 185 -13.44 6.86 -16.11
CA GLU A 185 -14.40 6.85 -17.23
C GLU A 185 -13.82 7.54 -18.47
N GLU A 186 -13.30 8.77 -18.31
CA GLU A 186 -12.68 9.52 -19.41
C GLU A 186 -11.46 8.83 -20.03
N SER A 187 -10.70 8.07 -19.24
CA SER A 187 -9.48 7.42 -19.71
C SER A 187 -9.75 6.22 -20.61
N GLY A 188 -10.89 5.55 -20.45
CA GLY A 188 -11.23 4.30 -21.13
C GLY A 188 -10.28 3.13 -20.80
N ILE A 189 -9.39 3.28 -19.80
CA ILE A 189 -8.44 2.23 -19.42
C ILE A 189 -9.19 1.14 -18.65
N PRO A 190 -9.09 -0.14 -19.04
CA PRO A 190 -9.76 -1.23 -18.33
C PRO A 190 -9.30 -1.35 -16.87
N ILE A 191 -10.26 -1.43 -15.95
CA ILE A 191 -10.00 -1.79 -14.55
C ILE A 191 -9.52 -3.23 -14.50
N LYS A 192 -8.46 -3.47 -13.72
CA LYS A 192 -7.96 -4.82 -13.44
C LYS A 192 -8.22 -5.19 -12.00
N SER A 193 -8.50 -6.48 -11.78
CA SER A 193 -8.64 -7.09 -10.47
C SER A 193 -7.42 -7.97 -10.17
N PHE A 194 -7.01 -8.00 -8.90
CA PHE A 194 -5.97 -8.90 -8.44
C PHE A 194 -6.59 -10.16 -7.83
N GLN A 195 -6.82 -11.15 -8.67
CA GLN A 195 -7.15 -12.49 -8.21
C GLN A 195 -5.84 -13.18 -7.83
N ALA A 196 -5.63 -13.37 -6.53
CA ALA A 196 -4.41 -13.89 -5.96
C ALA A 196 -4.60 -15.30 -5.40
N ARG A 197 -3.54 -16.08 -5.43
CA ARG A 197 -3.38 -17.30 -4.64
C ARG A 197 -2.53 -16.99 -3.41
N LYS A 198 -2.64 -17.82 -2.40
CA LYS A 198 -1.77 -17.73 -1.22
C LYS A 198 -0.29 -17.64 -1.62
N GLY A 199 0.43 -16.71 -1.02
CA GLY A 199 1.83 -16.44 -1.37
C GLY A 199 2.05 -15.45 -2.50
N ASP A 200 1.00 -15.10 -3.25
CA ASP A 200 1.10 -14.05 -4.25
C ASP A 200 1.18 -12.66 -3.59
N ALA A 201 1.90 -11.75 -4.24
CA ALA A 201 1.91 -10.35 -3.86
C ALA A 201 1.71 -9.43 -5.07
N LEU A 202 1.21 -8.23 -4.79
CA LEU A 202 1.11 -7.15 -5.75
C LEU A 202 1.71 -5.90 -5.13
N ILE A 203 2.79 -5.39 -5.73
CA ILE A 203 3.36 -4.09 -5.38
C ILE A 203 2.66 -3.03 -6.22
N TRP A 204 2.27 -1.89 -5.61
CA TRP A 204 1.73 -0.76 -6.36
C TRP A 204 2.37 0.56 -5.96
N HIS A 205 2.42 1.46 -6.92
CA HIS A 205 2.88 2.83 -6.74
C HIS A 205 1.86 3.64 -5.93
N GLY A 206 2.28 4.47 -4.98
CA GLY A 206 1.37 5.24 -4.14
C GLY A 206 0.39 6.16 -4.89
N ARG A 207 0.63 6.41 -6.17
CA ARG A 207 -0.27 7.16 -7.06
C ARG A 207 -1.12 6.28 -7.97
N LEU A 208 -1.04 4.96 -7.88
CA LEU A 208 -1.92 4.09 -8.64
C LEU A 208 -3.35 4.26 -8.11
N ALA A 209 -4.30 4.57 -8.99
CA ALA A 209 -5.70 4.56 -8.63
C ALA A 209 -6.15 3.14 -8.35
N HIS A 210 -6.62 2.89 -7.12
CA HIS A 210 -7.03 1.56 -6.68
C HIS A 210 -8.19 1.63 -5.68
N ARG A 211 -8.84 0.49 -5.44
CA ARG A 211 -9.92 0.33 -4.48
C ARG A 211 -10.06 -1.10 -3.98
N GLY A 212 -10.78 -1.30 -2.87
CA GLY A 212 -11.39 -2.57 -2.53
C GLY A 212 -12.76 -2.66 -3.18
N SER A 213 -12.98 -3.61 -4.08
CA SER A 213 -14.30 -3.73 -4.72
C SER A 213 -15.37 -4.21 -3.72
N ILE A 214 -16.63 -3.93 -4.03
CA ILE A 214 -17.77 -4.36 -3.23
C ILE A 214 -17.88 -5.89 -3.37
N PRO A 215 -17.88 -6.64 -2.25
CA PRO A 215 -18.03 -8.09 -2.31
C PRO A 215 -19.43 -8.45 -2.80
N LYS A 216 -19.53 -9.47 -3.68
CA LYS A 216 -20.81 -10.08 -4.05
C LYS A 216 -21.32 -10.96 -2.91
N ASN A 217 -20.40 -11.60 -2.19
CA ASN A 217 -20.71 -12.33 -0.97
C ASN A 217 -19.93 -11.73 0.22
N LYS A 218 -20.64 -11.07 1.13
CA LYS A 218 -20.06 -10.40 2.30
C LYS A 218 -19.58 -11.36 3.39
N GLU A 219 -19.98 -12.62 3.35
CA GLU A 219 -19.55 -13.63 4.31
C GLU A 219 -18.17 -14.21 3.98
N LEU A 220 -17.72 -14.05 2.74
CA LEU A 220 -16.40 -14.52 2.32
C LEU A 220 -15.30 -13.67 2.98
N GLU A 221 -14.30 -14.35 3.51
CA GLU A 221 -13.08 -13.72 3.96
C GLU A 221 -12.19 -13.37 2.78
N ARG A 222 -11.31 -12.42 3.01
CA ARG A 222 -10.25 -11.97 2.11
C ARG A 222 -9.02 -11.70 2.97
N ARG A 223 -8.35 -12.79 3.38
CA ARG A 223 -7.19 -12.67 4.26
C ARG A 223 -6.02 -12.07 3.52
N SER A 224 -5.63 -10.89 3.92
CA SER A 224 -4.53 -10.16 3.32
C SER A 224 -3.74 -9.37 4.34
N LEU A 225 -2.46 -9.18 4.06
CA LEU A 225 -1.61 -8.19 4.71
C LEU A 225 -1.29 -7.09 3.70
N ILE A 226 -1.55 -5.85 4.07
CA ILE A 226 -1.21 -4.67 3.28
C ILE A 226 -0.08 -3.95 4.00
N ALA A 227 1.02 -3.69 3.31
CA ALA A 227 2.18 -3.02 3.88
C ALA A 227 2.57 -1.81 3.01
N HIS A 228 2.88 -0.68 3.64
CA HIS A 228 3.23 0.56 2.99
C HIS A 228 4.65 0.97 3.35
N TYR A 229 5.38 1.45 2.36
CA TYR A 229 6.82 1.75 2.47
C TYR A 229 7.10 3.15 1.96
N SER A 230 7.99 3.84 2.64
CA SER A 230 8.52 5.14 2.23
C SER A 230 10.04 5.11 2.16
N ALA A 231 10.62 5.92 1.28
CA ALA A 231 12.06 6.09 1.24
C ALA A 231 12.61 6.62 2.58
N ILE A 232 13.58 5.94 3.15
CA ILE A 232 14.16 6.26 4.45
C ILE A 232 14.66 7.71 4.48
N VAL A 233 15.37 8.13 3.43
CA VAL A 233 15.93 9.48 3.32
C VAL A 233 14.89 10.60 3.23
N LYS A 234 13.62 10.26 2.95
CA LYS A 234 12.52 11.23 2.83
C LYS A 234 11.68 11.37 4.10
N ARG A 235 11.78 10.44 5.05
CA ARG A 235 10.93 10.40 6.26
C ARG A 235 11.58 11.11 7.44
N LYS A 236 11.86 12.40 7.28
CA LYS A 236 12.37 13.24 8.39
C LYS A 236 11.38 13.42 9.54
N ASP A 237 10.10 13.22 9.25
CA ASP A 237 8.99 13.19 10.20
C ASP A 237 8.95 11.91 11.06
N LEU A 238 9.64 10.84 10.64
CA LEU A 238 9.77 9.58 11.35
C LEU A 238 11.26 9.25 11.57
N PRO A 239 11.94 9.93 12.49
CA PRO A 239 13.41 9.83 12.62
C PRO A 239 13.89 8.52 13.23
N ARG A 240 13.02 7.76 13.89
CA ARG A 240 13.37 6.50 14.55
C ARG A 240 13.18 5.34 13.57
N LEU A 241 14.27 4.62 13.31
CA LEU A 241 14.31 3.51 12.36
C LEU A 241 14.96 2.29 13.04
N LYS A 242 14.32 1.13 12.92
CA LYS A 242 14.89 -0.15 13.35
C LYS A 242 15.00 -1.12 12.17
N ARG A 243 15.96 -2.02 12.26
CA ARG A 243 16.09 -3.15 11.33
C ARG A 243 15.48 -4.39 11.97
N HIS A 244 14.65 -5.10 11.20
CA HIS A 244 14.11 -6.36 11.66
C HIS A 244 15.07 -7.49 11.34
N ARG A 245 15.87 -7.96 12.33
CA ARG A 245 16.91 -8.99 12.15
C ARG A 245 17.83 -8.61 10.97
N ASP A 246 18.11 -9.56 10.06
CA ASP A 246 18.84 -9.33 8.81
C ASP A 246 17.92 -8.98 7.62
N GLN A 247 16.65 -8.67 7.90
CA GLN A 247 15.62 -8.34 6.94
C GLN A 247 15.58 -6.84 6.63
N GLY A 248 14.38 -6.31 6.36
CA GLY A 248 14.17 -4.91 6.05
C GLY A 248 14.13 -3.96 7.24
N TRP A 249 13.93 -2.68 6.93
CA TRP A 249 13.80 -1.60 7.88
C TRP A 249 12.34 -1.26 8.14
N TYR A 250 12.03 -0.79 9.37
CA TYR A 250 10.73 -0.25 9.73
C TYR A 250 10.87 1.00 10.59
N PHE A 251 9.92 1.92 10.44
CA PHE A 251 9.85 3.14 11.24
C PHE A 251 9.16 2.89 12.56
N LEU A 252 9.63 3.58 13.61
CA LEU A 252 8.95 3.65 14.90
C LEU A 252 8.27 5.01 15.02
N LEU A 253 7.04 5.01 15.47
CA LEU A 253 6.35 6.24 15.86
C LEU A 253 6.85 6.70 17.24
N GLU A 254 6.66 7.98 17.58
CA GLU A 254 7.14 8.57 18.84
C GLU A 254 6.64 7.81 20.08
N ASN A 255 5.42 7.27 20.01
CA ASN A 255 4.77 6.54 21.11
C ASN A 255 4.86 5.00 20.98
N SER A 256 5.64 4.47 20.06
CA SER A 256 5.81 3.02 19.93
C SER A 256 6.50 2.49 21.19
N LYS A 257 5.91 1.47 21.81
CA LYS A 257 6.61 0.71 22.86
C LYS A 257 7.81 0.03 22.19
N GLU A 258 8.96 0.14 22.84
CA GLU A 258 10.14 -0.61 22.42
C GLU A 258 10.03 -2.02 23.02
N ASP A 259 10.21 -3.06 22.20
CA ASP A 259 10.45 -4.43 22.66
C ASP A 259 11.88 -4.56 23.22
#